data_5f5b757102774cb8b2fdb5b73dea9ae7
#
_entry.id   5f5b757102774cb8b2fdb5b73dea9ae7
#
_cell.length_a   1.000
_cell.length_b   1.000
_cell.length_c   1.000
_cell.angle_alpha   90.00
_cell.angle_beta   90.00
_cell.angle_gamma   90.00
#
_symmetry.space_group_name_H-M   'P 1'
#
loop_
_entity.id
_entity.type
_entity.pdbx_description
1 polymer ?
#
loop_
_entity_poly.entity_id
_entity_poly.type
_entity_poly.pdbx_seq_one_letter_code
_entity_poly.pdbx_strand_id
1 'polypeptide(L)'
;MELFRRLRKNPVVDLILTLAVAGAIAYVVQLWIVKPFQVPSGSMENTLLVGDRILAARFLYHFTDPARGDIIVFHPNGTGDTAAPGNHEASVVFVKRLIGLPNEWVRARNGHVQICKGRNTGCRTLNEPYALPPQEDFGPTYVPPGHYFMMGDNRGNSDDSRDWGSIRRSQSIGRAFMIYWPITRISFF
;
A
#
# COMPACT_ATOMS: atom_id res chain seq x y z
N MET A 1 28.06 39.10 -8.26
CA MET A 1 28.73 38.02 -7.47
C MET A 1 29.07 38.44 -6.03
N GLU A 2 29.38 39.69 -5.74
CA GLU A 2 29.70 40.16 -4.38
C GLU A 2 28.54 40.19 -3.38
N LEU A 3 27.31 40.45 -3.84
CA LEU A 3 26.12 40.48 -3.02
C LEU A 3 25.84 39.09 -2.38
N PHE A 4 26.00 38.01 -3.15
CA PHE A 4 25.88 36.62 -2.65
C PHE A 4 26.97 36.25 -1.64
N ARG A 5 28.16 36.85 -1.79
CA ARG A 5 29.28 36.62 -0.86
C ARG A 5 29.10 37.33 0.47
N ARG A 6 28.39 38.48 0.52
CA ARG A 6 28.06 39.23 1.75
C ARG A 6 26.90 38.60 2.53
N LEU A 7 25.91 38.06 1.83
CA LEU A 7 24.77 37.36 2.47
C LEU A 7 25.23 36.09 3.22
N ARG A 8 26.24 35.39 2.71
CA ARG A 8 26.83 34.18 3.32
C ARG A 8 27.66 34.42 4.58
N LYS A 9 27.90 35.66 4.98
CA LYS A 9 28.64 36.02 6.21
C LYS A 9 27.73 36.30 7.42
N ASN A 10 26.40 36.30 7.22
CA ASN A 10 25.46 36.52 8.29
C ASN A 10 24.89 35.17 8.75
N PRO A 11 25.23 34.69 9.96
CA PRO A 11 24.82 33.38 10.44
C PRO A 11 23.30 33.19 10.47
N VAL A 12 22.53 34.27 10.62
CA VAL A 12 21.07 34.26 10.60
C VAL A 12 20.55 33.99 9.17
N VAL A 13 21.15 34.62 8.15
CA VAL A 13 20.77 34.42 6.75
C VAL A 13 21.12 33.02 6.31
N ASP A 14 22.26 32.48 6.74
CA ASP A 14 22.68 31.11 6.41
C ASP A 14 21.74 30.08 7.05
N LEU A 15 21.33 30.29 8.30
CA LEU A 15 20.35 29.48 8.99
C LEU A 15 18.99 29.48 8.26
N ILE A 16 18.48 30.66 7.91
CA ILE A 16 17.20 30.80 7.19
C ILE A 16 17.25 30.08 5.83
N LEU A 17 18.34 30.27 5.09
CA LEU A 17 18.53 29.61 3.80
C LEU A 17 18.59 28.08 3.93
N THR A 18 19.31 27.59 4.93
CA THR A 18 19.39 26.15 5.23
C THR A 18 18.03 25.58 5.57
N LEU A 19 17.25 26.25 6.42
CA LEU A 19 15.90 25.82 6.77
C LEU A 19 14.94 25.88 5.57
N ALA A 20 15.07 26.90 4.71
CA ALA A 20 14.25 27.02 3.49
C ALA A 20 14.56 25.88 2.52
N VAL A 21 15.84 25.57 2.30
CA VAL A 21 16.25 24.47 1.41
C VAL A 21 15.82 23.13 2.00
N ALA A 22 16.02 22.89 3.29
CA ALA A 22 15.58 21.67 3.96
C ALA A 22 14.05 21.51 3.89
N GLY A 23 13.31 22.59 4.11
CA GLY A 23 11.86 22.61 3.97
C GLY A 23 11.39 22.32 2.54
N ALA A 24 12.04 22.91 1.53
CA ALA A 24 11.73 22.63 0.12
C ALA A 24 12.00 21.17 -0.26
N ILE A 25 13.12 20.60 0.20
CA ILE A 25 13.43 19.17 -0.02
C ILE A 25 12.40 18.28 0.67
N ALA A 26 12.08 18.56 1.93
CA ALA A 26 11.07 17.80 2.67
C ALA A 26 9.70 17.86 1.98
N TYR A 27 9.32 19.03 1.48
CA TYR A 27 8.07 19.24 0.74
C TYR A 27 8.03 18.42 -0.56
N VAL A 28 9.11 18.44 -1.34
CA VAL A 28 9.22 17.61 -2.57
C VAL A 28 9.14 16.13 -2.25
N VAL A 29 9.86 15.67 -1.22
CA VAL A 29 9.81 14.27 -0.77
C VAL A 29 8.38 13.87 -0.38
N GLN A 30 7.69 14.71 0.37
CA GLN A 30 6.31 14.45 0.81
C GLN A 30 5.31 14.42 -0.36
N LEU A 31 5.50 15.28 -1.36
CA LEU A 31 4.60 15.32 -2.53
C LEU A 31 4.75 14.12 -3.47
N TRP A 32 5.98 13.66 -3.67
CA TRP A 32 6.31 12.73 -4.77
C TRP A 32 6.68 11.32 -4.30
N ILE A 33 7.25 11.19 -3.10
CA ILE A 33 7.90 9.93 -2.68
C ILE A 33 7.06 9.17 -1.66
N VAL A 34 6.56 9.83 -0.62
CA VAL A 34 5.90 9.17 0.52
C VAL A 34 4.60 9.87 0.87
N LYS A 35 3.53 9.09 1.07
CA LYS A 35 2.23 9.59 1.53
C LYS A 35 1.82 8.92 2.83
N PRO A 36 1.40 9.69 3.87
CA PRO A 36 0.85 9.12 5.09
C PRO A 36 -0.60 8.70 4.89
N PHE A 37 -0.98 7.57 5.51
CA PHE A 37 -2.35 7.07 5.57
C PHE A 37 -2.67 6.63 6.99
N GLN A 38 -3.94 6.67 7.35
CA GLN A 38 -4.44 6.08 8.59
C GLN A 38 -5.20 4.80 8.26
N VAL A 39 -5.01 3.75 9.04
CA VAL A 39 -5.70 2.47 8.90
C VAL A 39 -7.11 2.60 9.48
N PRO A 40 -8.16 2.50 8.64
CA PRO A 40 -9.53 2.78 9.09
C PRO A 40 -10.26 1.56 9.65
N SER A 41 -9.81 0.34 9.36
CA SER A 41 -10.53 -0.90 9.67
C SER A 41 -9.61 -2.02 10.13
N GLY A 42 -10.18 -3.03 10.79
CA GLY A 42 -9.46 -4.19 11.31
C GLY A 42 -9.12 -5.27 10.28
N SER A 43 -9.29 -5.00 8.99
CA SER A 43 -9.06 -6.03 7.94
C SER A 43 -7.61 -6.47 7.79
N MET A 44 -6.66 -5.70 8.30
CA MET A 44 -5.23 -5.98 8.31
C MET A 44 -4.69 -6.28 9.72
N GLU A 45 -5.59 -6.52 10.68
CA GLU A 45 -5.22 -6.91 12.04
C GLU A 45 -4.30 -8.11 12.05
N ASN A 46 -3.45 -8.17 13.05
CA ASN A 46 -2.19 -8.84 13.20
C ASN A 46 -1.01 -8.03 12.66
N THR A 47 -1.09 -7.44 11.48
CA THR A 47 -0.02 -6.57 10.92
C THR A 47 -0.28 -5.10 11.21
N LEU A 48 -1.47 -4.60 10.85
CA LEU A 48 -1.88 -3.21 11.05
C LEU A 48 -3.13 -3.15 11.91
N LEU A 49 -3.11 -2.34 12.95
CA LEU A 49 -4.28 -2.11 13.81
C LEU A 49 -5.05 -0.86 13.39
N VAL A 50 -6.33 -0.82 13.74
CA VAL A 50 -7.17 0.38 13.54
C VAL A 50 -6.52 1.58 14.25
N GLY A 51 -6.39 2.68 13.52
CA GLY A 51 -5.76 3.90 14.01
C GLY A 51 -4.25 4.00 13.79
N ASP A 52 -3.57 2.92 13.40
CA ASP A 52 -2.18 3.00 12.97
C ASP A 52 -2.02 4.00 11.83
N ARG A 53 -0.93 4.77 11.85
CA ARG A 53 -0.55 5.64 10.74
C ARG A 53 0.65 5.04 10.03
N ILE A 54 0.48 4.81 8.74
CA ILE A 54 1.45 4.16 7.88
C ILE A 54 2.00 5.12 6.82
N LEU A 55 3.22 4.86 6.39
CA LEU A 55 3.82 5.52 5.23
C LEU A 55 3.78 4.59 4.03
N ALA A 56 3.30 5.11 2.90
CA ALA A 56 3.31 4.41 1.62
C ALA A 56 4.20 5.11 0.60
N ALA A 57 5.07 4.34 -0.05
CA ALA A 57 5.96 4.79 -1.11
C ALA A 57 5.22 4.77 -2.45
N ARG A 58 4.87 5.94 -2.97
CA ARG A 58 4.21 6.08 -4.29
C ARG A 58 5.17 5.86 -5.45
N PHE A 59 6.38 6.37 -5.29
CA PHE A 59 7.42 6.38 -6.31
C PHE A 59 7.89 4.98 -6.71
N LEU A 60 7.85 4.03 -5.78
CA LEU A 60 8.40 2.69 -5.99
C LEU A 60 7.77 1.98 -7.19
N TYR A 61 6.46 2.08 -7.35
CA TYR A 61 5.72 1.39 -8.41
C TYR A 61 5.81 2.03 -9.80
N HIS A 62 6.55 3.16 -9.94
CA HIS A 62 6.94 3.67 -11.25
C HIS A 62 8.14 2.91 -11.84
N PHE A 63 8.95 2.27 -11.00
CA PHE A 63 10.19 1.59 -11.39
C PHE A 63 10.16 0.08 -11.19
N THR A 64 9.29 -0.40 -10.29
CA THR A 64 9.19 -1.81 -9.95
C THR A 64 7.74 -2.26 -9.99
N ASP A 65 7.53 -3.54 -10.30
CA ASP A 65 6.21 -4.15 -10.14
C ASP A 65 5.96 -4.54 -8.69
N PRO A 66 4.71 -4.43 -8.22
CA PRO A 66 4.31 -4.97 -6.93
C PRO A 66 4.64 -6.45 -6.81
N ALA A 67 5.20 -6.82 -5.67
CA ALA A 67 5.58 -8.20 -5.36
C ALA A 67 4.55 -8.86 -4.43
N ARG A 68 4.44 -10.19 -4.50
CA ARG A 68 3.59 -10.94 -3.56
C ARG A 68 4.08 -10.73 -2.14
N GLY A 69 3.13 -10.44 -1.24
CA GLY A 69 3.39 -10.11 0.16
C GLY A 69 3.44 -8.61 0.43
N ASP A 70 3.60 -7.76 -0.60
CA ASP A 70 3.53 -6.30 -0.42
C ASP A 70 2.19 -5.88 0.17
N ILE A 71 2.24 -4.96 1.13
CA ILE A 71 1.03 -4.28 1.63
C ILE A 71 0.82 -3.07 0.74
N ILE A 72 -0.32 -3.04 0.05
CA ILE A 72 -0.62 -2.01 -0.95
C ILE A 72 -1.77 -1.13 -0.46
N VAL A 73 -1.57 0.17 -0.62
CA VAL A 73 -2.61 1.19 -0.49
C VAL A 73 -3.17 1.45 -1.88
N PHE A 74 -4.49 1.37 -2.05
CA PHE A 74 -5.14 1.49 -3.36
C PHE A 74 -6.57 2.03 -3.27
N HIS A 75 -7.11 2.46 -4.43
CA HIS A 75 -8.51 2.85 -4.58
C HIS A 75 -9.34 1.67 -5.13
N PRO A 76 -10.32 1.13 -4.41
CA PRO A 76 -11.10 -0.02 -4.88
C PRO A 76 -11.91 0.29 -6.15
N ASN A 77 -12.41 1.50 -6.31
CA ASN A 77 -13.33 1.89 -7.38
C ASN A 77 -12.64 2.51 -8.61
N GLY A 78 -11.31 2.41 -8.74
CA GLY A 78 -10.59 2.84 -9.94
C GLY A 78 -10.51 4.35 -10.16
N THR A 79 -11.01 5.18 -9.28
CA THR A 79 -10.86 6.62 -9.33
C THR A 79 -9.51 7.02 -8.71
N GLY A 80 -8.43 6.91 -9.52
CA GLY A 80 -7.25 7.73 -9.28
C GLY A 80 -7.68 9.19 -9.27
N ASP A 81 -6.94 10.08 -8.66
CA ASP A 81 -7.02 11.54 -8.48
C ASP A 81 -8.04 12.39 -9.31
N THR A 82 -9.06 11.80 -9.90
CA THR A 82 -10.10 12.44 -10.71
C THR A 82 -11.42 12.59 -9.95
N ALA A 83 -11.36 12.77 -8.63
CA ALA A 83 -12.51 13.31 -7.93
C ALA A 83 -12.68 14.77 -8.41
N ALA A 84 -13.77 15.04 -9.15
CA ALA A 84 -14.13 16.38 -9.52
C ALA A 84 -14.18 17.25 -8.26
N PRO A 85 -13.68 18.51 -8.29
CA PRO A 85 -13.71 19.40 -7.13
C PRO A 85 -15.17 19.59 -6.70
N GLY A 86 -15.54 19.06 -5.53
CA GLY A 86 -16.88 19.18 -4.95
C GLY A 86 -17.55 17.87 -4.49
N ASN A 87 -17.13 16.70 -4.95
CA ASN A 87 -17.62 15.45 -4.41
C ASN A 87 -16.71 14.97 -3.26
N HIS A 88 -17.12 15.28 -2.04
CA HIS A 88 -16.52 14.81 -0.79
C HIS A 88 -16.88 13.36 -0.44
N GLU A 89 -17.24 12.52 -1.37
CA GLU A 89 -17.05 11.09 -1.19
C GLU A 89 -15.54 10.85 -1.27
N ALA A 90 -14.91 11.15 -0.14
CA ALA A 90 -13.50 10.97 0.11
C ALA A 90 -13.12 9.60 -0.48
N SER A 91 -12.22 9.61 -1.41
CA SER A 91 -11.66 8.43 -2.06
C SER A 91 -11.37 7.37 -1.01
N VAL A 92 -12.30 6.41 -0.86
CA VAL A 92 -12.14 5.32 0.09
C VAL A 92 -10.86 4.60 -0.30
N VAL A 93 -9.89 4.66 0.59
CA VAL A 93 -8.58 4.04 0.38
C VAL A 93 -8.55 2.74 1.15
N PHE A 94 -8.25 1.66 0.46
CA PHE A 94 -8.07 0.35 1.07
C PHE A 94 -6.59 0.03 1.26
N VAL A 95 -6.30 -0.74 2.30
CA VAL A 95 -4.99 -1.29 2.57
C VAL A 95 -5.15 -2.80 2.65
N LYS A 96 -4.49 -3.54 1.77
CA LYS A 96 -4.54 -5.01 1.71
C LYS A 96 -3.17 -5.57 1.32
N ARG A 97 -3.01 -6.87 1.51
CA ARG A 97 -1.81 -7.59 1.07
C ARG A 97 -2.00 -8.17 -0.31
N LEU A 98 -0.99 -8.05 -1.16
CA LEU A 98 -0.96 -8.65 -2.48
C LEU A 98 -0.71 -10.15 -2.37
N ILE A 99 -1.68 -10.94 -2.78
CA ILE A 99 -1.64 -12.41 -2.71
C ILE A 99 -1.49 -13.04 -4.09
N GLY A 100 -2.27 -12.63 -5.08
CA GLY A 100 -2.20 -13.17 -6.44
C GLY A 100 -1.56 -12.20 -7.42
N LEU A 101 -0.60 -12.70 -8.21
CA LEU A 101 0.05 -11.95 -9.29
C LEU A 101 -0.68 -12.15 -10.62
N PRO A 102 -0.45 -11.29 -11.62
CA PRO A 102 -1.03 -11.46 -12.95
C PRO A 102 -0.78 -12.85 -13.53
N ASN A 103 -1.78 -13.38 -14.23
CA ASN A 103 -1.80 -14.71 -14.87
C ASN A 103 -1.76 -15.91 -13.91
N GLU A 104 -2.03 -15.72 -12.65
CA GLU A 104 -2.14 -16.79 -11.67
C GLU A 104 -3.60 -17.13 -11.35
N TRP A 105 -3.80 -18.31 -10.80
CA TRP A 105 -5.04 -18.72 -10.17
C TRP A 105 -4.87 -18.74 -8.66
N VAL A 106 -5.80 -18.13 -7.94
CA VAL A 106 -5.82 -18.07 -6.48
C VAL A 106 -7.00 -18.88 -5.97
N ARG A 107 -6.76 -19.71 -4.96
CA ARG A 107 -7.81 -20.46 -4.26
C ARG A 107 -7.42 -20.68 -2.80
N ALA A 108 -8.38 -21.02 -1.96
CA ALA A 108 -8.11 -21.62 -0.65
C ALA A 108 -8.68 -23.02 -0.58
N ARG A 109 -7.95 -23.92 0.08
CA ARG A 109 -8.36 -25.30 0.37
C ARG A 109 -7.88 -25.68 1.77
N ASN A 110 -8.80 -26.26 2.55
CA ASN A 110 -8.55 -26.67 3.93
C ASN A 110 -7.95 -25.52 4.78
N GLY A 111 -8.47 -24.30 4.61
CA GLY A 111 -8.01 -23.12 5.34
C GLY A 111 -6.66 -22.56 4.89
N HIS A 112 -6.11 -22.98 3.76
CA HIS A 112 -4.82 -22.53 3.24
C HIS A 112 -4.93 -21.93 1.85
N VAL A 113 -4.35 -20.74 1.64
CA VAL A 113 -4.30 -20.10 0.33
C VAL A 113 -3.26 -20.79 -0.54
N GLN A 114 -3.64 -21.04 -1.78
CA GLN A 114 -2.80 -21.66 -2.80
C GLN A 114 -2.76 -20.82 -4.07
N ILE A 115 -1.58 -20.74 -4.66
CA ILE A 115 -1.34 -20.14 -5.97
C ILE A 115 -1.10 -21.25 -6.97
N CYS A 116 -1.83 -21.21 -8.08
CA CYS A 116 -1.77 -22.23 -9.12
C CYS A 116 -1.38 -21.60 -10.47
N LYS A 117 -0.65 -22.37 -11.29
CA LYS A 117 -0.31 -21.98 -12.68
C LYS A 117 -1.49 -22.15 -13.63
N GLY A 118 -2.37 -23.12 -13.37
CA GLY A 118 -3.61 -23.35 -14.09
C GLY A 118 -4.77 -23.46 -13.11
N ARG A 119 -6.02 -23.52 -13.62
CA ARG A 119 -7.24 -23.49 -12.80
C ARG A 119 -7.21 -24.43 -11.58
N ASN A 120 -6.62 -25.61 -11.73
CA ASN A 120 -6.49 -26.59 -10.65
C ASN A 120 -5.15 -27.34 -10.69
N THR A 121 -4.16 -26.82 -11.43
CA THR A 121 -2.89 -27.48 -11.67
C THR A 121 -1.71 -26.63 -11.25
N GLY A 122 -0.61 -27.27 -10.85
CA GLY A 122 0.61 -26.58 -10.46
C GLY A 122 0.42 -25.67 -9.24
N CYS A 123 -0.38 -26.13 -8.27
CA CYS A 123 -0.69 -25.36 -7.07
C CYS A 123 0.39 -25.53 -6.01
N ARG A 124 0.72 -24.41 -5.35
CA ARG A 124 1.56 -24.38 -4.15
C ARG A 124 0.83 -23.64 -3.04
N THR A 125 0.90 -24.17 -1.84
CA THR A 125 0.38 -23.49 -0.65
C THR A 125 1.32 -22.35 -0.25
N LEU A 126 0.73 -21.19 0.10
CA LEU A 126 1.47 -20.07 0.62
C LEU A 126 1.78 -20.28 2.11
N ASN A 127 2.96 -19.82 2.52
CA ASN A 127 3.27 -19.65 3.94
C ASN A 127 2.87 -18.24 4.36
N GLU A 128 1.85 -18.12 5.21
CA GLU A 128 1.22 -16.85 5.57
C GLU A 128 1.16 -16.65 7.10
N PRO A 129 2.32 -16.49 7.77
CA PRO A 129 2.36 -16.34 9.23
C PRO A 129 1.67 -15.07 9.72
N TYR A 130 1.39 -14.14 8.83
CA TYR A 130 0.68 -12.89 9.11
C TYR A 130 -0.85 -13.03 9.10
N ALA A 131 -1.39 -14.11 8.53
CA ALA A 131 -2.82 -14.27 8.35
C ALA A 131 -3.51 -14.73 9.64
N LEU A 132 -4.60 -14.04 10.01
CA LEU A 132 -5.49 -14.47 11.09
C LEU A 132 -6.62 -15.34 10.55
N PRO A 133 -6.93 -16.48 11.20
CA PRO A 133 -8.08 -17.30 10.83
C PRO A 133 -9.41 -16.63 11.23
N PRO A 134 -10.56 -17.12 10.75
CA PRO A 134 -10.67 -18.25 9.85
C PRO A 134 -10.39 -17.89 8.39
N GLN A 135 -9.77 -18.79 7.66
CA GLN A 135 -9.67 -18.71 6.21
C GLN A 135 -10.66 -19.71 5.60
N GLU A 136 -11.72 -19.20 5.01
CA GLU A 136 -12.70 -20.01 4.28
C GLU A 136 -12.14 -20.47 2.92
N ASP A 137 -12.60 -21.62 2.46
CA ASP A 137 -12.27 -22.13 1.13
C ASP A 137 -12.96 -21.28 0.06
N PHE A 138 -12.23 -20.94 -1.01
CA PHE A 138 -12.75 -20.17 -2.14
C PHE A 138 -12.05 -20.52 -3.46
N GLY A 139 -12.56 -19.98 -4.54
CA GLY A 139 -11.98 -20.06 -5.87
C GLY A 139 -12.14 -21.44 -6.53
N PRO A 140 -11.38 -21.72 -7.58
CA PRO A 140 -10.22 -20.97 -8.09
C PRO A 140 -10.62 -19.70 -8.86
N THR A 141 -9.96 -18.59 -8.55
CA THR A 141 -10.16 -17.28 -9.19
C THR A 141 -8.93 -16.90 -10.02
N TYR A 142 -9.17 -16.55 -11.29
CA TYR A 142 -8.09 -16.12 -12.19
C TYR A 142 -7.76 -14.65 -11.99
N VAL A 143 -6.47 -14.32 -11.95
CA VAL A 143 -5.96 -12.95 -11.89
C VAL A 143 -5.56 -12.52 -13.30
N PRO A 144 -6.31 -11.61 -13.95
CA PRO A 144 -6.01 -11.17 -15.31
C PRO A 144 -4.65 -10.46 -15.42
N PRO A 145 -4.08 -10.34 -16.66
CA PRO A 145 -2.91 -9.50 -16.89
C PRO A 145 -3.12 -8.07 -16.37
N GLY A 146 -2.11 -7.51 -15.71
CA GLY A 146 -2.18 -6.17 -15.13
C GLY A 146 -3.08 -6.01 -13.91
N HIS A 147 -3.58 -7.11 -13.33
CA HIS A 147 -4.39 -7.13 -12.12
C HIS A 147 -3.68 -7.82 -10.97
N TYR A 148 -4.14 -7.54 -9.76
CA TYR A 148 -3.63 -8.10 -8.50
C TYR A 148 -4.78 -8.59 -7.64
N PHE A 149 -4.60 -9.76 -7.01
CA PHE A 149 -5.56 -10.31 -6.06
C PHE A 149 -5.13 -9.92 -4.65
N MET A 150 -5.96 -9.13 -3.99
CA MET A 150 -5.69 -8.52 -2.71
C MET A 150 -6.45 -9.23 -1.59
N MET A 151 -5.80 -9.50 -0.45
CA MET A 151 -6.49 -10.05 0.72
C MET A 151 -6.09 -9.29 1.99
N GLY A 152 -7.02 -9.20 2.94
CA GLY A 152 -6.70 -8.76 4.29
C GLY A 152 -5.95 -9.83 5.06
N ASP A 153 -5.14 -9.41 6.03
CA ASP A 153 -4.44 -10.34 6.94
C ASP A 153 -5.44 -10.94 7.94
N ASN A 154 -6.46 -10.18 8.35
CA ASN A 154 -7.61 -10.68 9.12
C ASN A 154 -8.62 -11.33 8.17
N ARG A 155 -8.39 -12.59 7.82
CA ARG A 155 -9.13 -13.35 6.81
C ARG A 155 -10.64 -13.42 7.04
N GLY A 156 -11.05 -13.54 8.28
CA GLY A 156 -12.47 -13.62 8.66
C GLY A 156 -13.18 -12.28 8.73
N ASN A 157 -12.43 -11.15 8.70
CA ASN A 157 -12.98 -9.81 8.82
C ASN A 157 -12.38 -8.88 7.75
N SER A 158 -12.43 -9.30 6.49
CA SER A 158 -11.88 -8.52 5.39
C SER A 158 -12.79 -8.62 4.16
N ASP A 159 -13.33 -7.49 3.75
CA ASP A 159 -13.89 -7.29 2.42
C ASP A 159 -12.72 -7.06 1.45
N ASP A 160 -12.48 -8.03 0.54
CA ASP A 160 -11.31 -8.05 -0.32
C ASP A 160 -11.56 -8.74 -1.68
N SER A 161 -10.51 -9.12 -2.40
CA SER A 161 -10.67 -9.69 -3.75
C SER A 161 -11.44 -11.00 -3.82
N ARG A 162 -11.74 -11.62 -2.68
CA ARG A 162 -12.64 -12.78 -2.61
C ARG A 162 -14.08 -12.37 -2.94
N ASP A 163 -14.45 -11.13 -2.62
CA ASP A 163 -15.80 -10.57 -2.75
C ASP A 163 -15.95 -9.74 -4.03
N TRP A 164 -15.03 -8.79 -4.27
CA TRP A 164 -15.12 -7.83 -5.38
C TRP A 164 -14.13 -8.08 -6.54
N GLY A 165 -13.32 -9.16 -6.47
CA GLY A 165 -12.39 -9.53 -7.54
C GLY A 165 -11.03 -8.83 -7.47
N SER A 166 -10.22 -8.97 -8.54
CA SER A 166 -8.89 -8.40 -8.62
C SER A 166 -8.90 -6.91 -8.97
N ILE A 167 -7.94 -6.14 -8.44
CA ILE A 167 -7.75 -4.72 -8.77
C ILE A 167 -6.78 -4.55 -9.93
N ARG A 168 -6.91 -3.44 -10.68
CA ARG A 168 -5.93 -3.06 -11.71
C ARG A 168 -4.69 -2.46 -11.06
N ARG A 169 -3.53 -2.63 -11.70
CA ARG A 169 -2.28 -1.99 -11.28
C ARG A 169 -2.41 -0.48 -11.13
N SER A 170 -3.16 0.18 -12.01
CA SER A 170 -3.41 1.62 -11.98
C SER A 170 -4.19 2.12 -10.75
N GLN A 171 -4.86 1.23 -10.02
CA GLN A 171 -5.56 1.57 -8.78
C GLN A 171 -4.62 1.62 -7.58
N SER A 172 -3.39 1.10 -7.71
CA SER A 172 -2.40 1.11 -6.64
C SER A 172 -1.85 2.52 -6.43
N ILE A 173 -1.93 3.03 -5.20
CA ILE A 173 -1.35 4.31 -4.80
C ILE A 173 0.13 4.15 -4.43
N GLY A 174 0.47 3.08 -3.68
CA GLY A 174 1.83 2.82 -3.25
C GLY A 174 1.96 1.65 -2.29
N ARG A 175 3.20 1.22 -2.07
CA ARG A 175 3.55 0.19 -1.09
C ARG A 175 3.64 0.80 0.30
N ALA A 176 2.87 0.30 1.24
CA ALA A 176 3.07 0.60 2.65
C ALA A 176 4.35 -0.10 3.12
N PHE A 177 5.20 0.59 3.87
CA PHE A 177 6.48 0.05 4.29
C PHE A 177 6.83 0.31 5.75
N MET A 178 6.06 1.18 6.44
CA MET A 178 6.35 1.56 7.82
C MET A 178 5.09 2.00 8.56
N ILE A 179 4.94 1.58 9.82
CA ILE A 179 4.07 2.21 10.81
C ILE A 179 4.91 3.29 11.50
N TYR A 180 4.46 4.57 11.44
CA TYR A 180 5.17 5.66 12.12
C TYR A 180 4.45 6.19 13.36
N TRP A 181 3.18 5.82 13.54
CA TRP A 181 2.39 6.15 14.71
C TRP A 181 1.39 5.04 15.05
N PRO A 182 1.14 4.71 16.32
CA PRO A 182 1.76 5.28 17.52
C PRO A 182 3.25 4.91 17.65
N ILE A 183 4.02 5.73 18.40
CA ILE A 183 5.47 5.54 18.54
C ILE A 183 5.83 4.15 19.09
N THR A 184 4.95 3.57 19.93
CA THR A 184 5.10 2.23 20.52
C THR A 184 5.00 1.11 19.49
N ARG A 185 4.51 1.39 18.27
CA ARG A 185 4.30 0.42 17.20
C ARG A 185 5.15 0.69 15.95
N ILE A 186 6.12 1.59 16.04
CA ILE A 186 7.02 1.87 14.91
C ILE A 186 7.66 0.55 14.44
N SER A 187 7.41 0.19 13.19
CA SER A 187 7.96 -1.01 12.56
C SER A 187 8.00 -0.87 11.04
N PHE A 188 8.91 -1.61 10.41
CA PHE A 188 9.03 -1.73 8.95
C PHE A 188 8.54 -3.12 8.52
N PHE A 189 8.01 -3.24 7.29
CA PHE A 189 7.50 -4.50 6.72
C PHE A 189 7.64 -4.54 5.20
#